data_57fd16199061c61cf918dff40f6a027a
#
_entry.id   57fd16199061c61cf918dff40f6a027a
#
_cell.length_a   1.000
_cell.length_b   1.000
_cell.length_c   1.000
_cell.angle_alpha   90.00
_cell.angle_beta   90.00
_cell.angle_gamma   90.00
#
_symmetry.space_group_name_H-M   'P 1'
#
loop_
_entity.id
_entity.type
_entity.pdbx_description
1 polymer ?
#
loop_
_entity_poly.entity_id
_entity_poly.type
_entity_poly.pdbx_seq_one_letter_code
_entity_poly.pdbx_strand_id
1 'polypeptide(L)'
;MNPNYMVLFAVLGGSAIGHKSGFPAGALVGGLLVGLVVKAVMHMGLDPKIGWLSWVSQALVAYVLVRGSDFSSIAEIPRYLPAAIAYSFSLLIFTLGLAWVFSRLCKMDFLTSLFATTPGGLTGIAIVAVDIGADPTISILFNICRIVTILIVVPIIANIIVKY
;
A
#
# COMPACT_ATOMS: atom_id res chain seq x y z
N MET A 1 -28.77 -2.03 5.85
CA MET A 1 -27.52 -2.10 6.59
C MET A 1 -26.61 -1.02 6.02
N ASN A 2 -25.94 -0.24 6.85
CA ASN A 2 -25.10 0.86 6.36
C ASN A 2 -23.95 0.28 5.50
N PRO A 3 -23.70 0.76 4.28
CA PRO A 3 -22.70 0.20 3.35
C PRO A 3 -21.29 0.10 3.97
N ASN A 4 -20.96 1.02 4.86
CA ASN A 4 -19.66 1.01 5.56
C ASN A 4 -19.47 -0.24 6.43
N TYR A 5 -20.53 -0.72 7.11
CA TYR A 5 -20.42 -1.94 7.94
C TYR A 5 -20.32 -3.20 7.09
N MET A 6 -20.98 -3.25 5.93
CA MET A 6 -20.88 -4.41 5.02
C MET A 6 -19.45 -4.58 4.51
N VAL A 7 -18.84 -3.49 4.07
CA VAL A 7 -17.43 -3.53 3.62
C VAL A 7 -16.50 -3.84 4.78
N LEU A 8 -16.75 -3.31 5.98
CA LEU A 8 -15.96 -3.64 7.17
C LEU A 8 -16.02 -5.14 7.51
N PHE A 9 -17.19 -5.74 7.51
CA PHE A 9 -17.33 -7.18 7.76
C PHE A 9 -16.68 -8.02 6.65
N ALA A 10 -16.77 -7.61 5.39
CA ALA A 10 -16.12 -8.25 4.28
C ALA A 10 -14.59 -8.21 4.40
N VAL A 11 -14.04 -7.06 4.78
CA VAL A 11 -12.60 -6.88 5.04
C VAL A 11 -12.15 -7.74 6.21
N LEU A 12 -12.89 -7.76 7.31
CA LEU A 12 -12.57 -8.60 8.48
C LEU A 12 -12.62 -10.10 8.14
N GLY A 13 -13.63 -10.53 7.40
CA GLY A 13 -13.74 -11.92 6.92
C GLY A 13 -12.60 -12.29 5.98
N GLY A 14 -12.30 -11.46 5.00
CA GLY A 14 -11.17 -11.63 4.10
C GLY A 14 -9.82 -11.67 4.82
N SER A 15 -9.65 -10.80 5.82
CA SER A 15 -8.45 -10.78 6.67
C SER A 15 -8.29 -12.07 7.48
N ALA A 16 -9.38 -12.58 8.05
CA ALA A 16 -9.35 -13.83 8.81
C ALA A 16 -8.99 -15.03 7.92
N ILE A 17 -9.54 -15.11 6.71
CA ILE A 17 -9.22 -16.15 5.73
C ILE A 17 -7.75 -16.02 5.29
N GLY A 18 -7.32 -14.82 4.95
CA GLY A 18 -5.94 -14.55 4.55
C GLY A 18 -4.92 -14.85 5.65
N HIS A 19 -5.25 -14.58 6.91
CA HIS A 19 -4.39 -14.94 8.04
C HIS A 19 -4.20 -16.46 8.17
N LYS A 20 -5.27 -17.23 7.96
CA LYS A 20 -5.22 -18.70 8.02
C LYS A 20 -4.43 -19.33 6.87
N SER A 21 -4.23 -18.64 5.77
CA SER A 21 -3.50 -19.15 4.61
C SER A 21 -1.99 -19.32 4.85
N GLY A 22 -1.45 -18.80 5.96
CA GLY A 22 -0.02 -18.83 6.26
C GLY A 22 0.84 -17.95 5.36
N PHE A 23 0.24 -17.20 4.45
CA PHE A 23 0.97 -16.25 3.60
C PHE A 23 1.45 -15.03 4.40
N PRO A 24 2.69 -14.53 4.14
CA PRO A 24 3.16 -13.27 4.71
C PRO A 24 2.17 -12.15 4.38
N ALA A 25 1.74 -11.39 5.38
CA ALA A 25 0.71 -10.36 5.25
C ALA A 25 -0.63 -10.83 4.65
N GLY A 26 -0.95 -12.13 4.71
CA GLY A 26 -2.17 -12.71 4.18
C GLY A 26 -3.45 -12.04 4.69
N ALA A 27 -3.46 -11.62 5.95
CA ALA A 27 -4.57 -10.86 6.51
C ALA A 27 -4.82 -9.53 5.78
N LEU A 28 -3.76 -8.79 5.43
CA LEU A 28 -3.87 -7.53 4.70
C LEU A 28 -4.35 -7.78 3.27
N VAL A 29 -3.74 -8.73 2.57
CA VAL A 29 -4.10 -9.08 1.18
C VAL A 29 -5.52 -9.61 1.09
N GLY A 30 -5.89 -10.55 1.97
CA GLY A 30 -7.22 -11.14 2.01
C GLY A 30 -8.30 -10.10 2.29
N GLY A 31 -8.06 -9.21 3.26
CA GLY A 31 -8.96 -8.11 3.57
C GLY A 31 -9.15 -7.13 2.40
N LEU A 32 -8.04 -6.73 1.75
CA LEU A 32 -8.08 -5.83 0.60
C LEU A 32 -8.84 -6.46 -0.59
N LEU A 33 -8.50 -7.69 -0.96
CA LEU A 33 -9.13 -8.36 -2.10
C LEU A 33 -10.64 -8.54 -1.89
N VAL A 34 -11.05 -9.09 -0.75
CA VAL A 34 -12.47 -9.32 -0.45
C VAL A 34 -13.22 -7.98 -0.32
N GLY A 35 -12.64 -7.00 0.37
CA GLY A 35 -13.23 -5.66 0.50
C GLY A 35 -13.43 -4.97 -0.84
N LEU A 36 -12.46 -5.04 -1.75
CA LEU A 36 -12.56 -4.48 -3.09
C LEU A 36 -13.61 -5.17 -3.96
N VAL A 37 -13.64 -6.50 -3.94
CA VAL A 37 -14.65 -7.27 -4.68
C VAL A 37 -16.06 -6.90 -4.21
N VAL A 38 -16.28 -6.84 -2.90
CA VAL A 38 -17.58 -6.46 -2.34
C VAL A 38 -17.95 -5.02 -2.72
N LYS A 39 -16.99 -4.08 -2.63
CA LYS A 39 -17.22 -2.69 -3.04
C LYS A 39 -17.55 -2.58 -4.54
N ALA A 40 -16.84 -3.31 -5.39
CA ALA A 40 -17.04 -3.30 -6.83
C ALA A 40 -18.39 -3.93 -7.23
N VAL A 41 -18.74 -5.09 -6.67
CA VAL A 41 -19.97 -5.81 -6.99
C VAL A 41 -21.21 -5.04 -6.51
N MET A 42 -21.12 -4.38 -5.37
CA MET A 42 -22.25 -3.67 -4.78
C MET A 42 -22.33 -2.20 -5.20
N HIS A 43 -21.42 -1.74 -6.08
CA HIS A 43 -21.36 -0.33 -6.56
C HIS A 43 -21.45 0.70 -5.43
N MET A 44 -20.84 0.39 -4.27
CA MET A 44 -20.93 1.24 -3.08
C MET A 44 -20.02 2.46 -3.19
N GLY A 45 -20.61 3.64 -3.21
CA GLY A 45 -19.91 4.89 -2.91
C GLY A 45 -19.64 4.96 -1.40
N LEU A 46 -18.40 4.72 -0.98
CA LEU A 46 -17.98 4.90 0.40
C LEU A 46 -17.47 6.33 0.58
N ASP A 47 -17.84 6.97 1.68
CA ASP A 47 -17.27 8.26 2.03
C ASP A 47 -15.78 8.09 2.39
N PRO A 48 -14.85 8.74 1.68
CA PRO A 48 -13.43 8.61 1.95
C PRO A 48 -13.00 9.24 3.29
N LYS A 49 -13.87 10.06 3.91
CA LYS A 49 -13.57 10.78 5.14
C LYS A 49 -13.84 9.94 6.40
N ILE A 50 -12.96 8.99 6.69
CA ILE A 50 -12.95 8.30 7.99
C ILE A 50 -11.72 8.79 8.79
N GLY A 51 -11.68 10.08 9.11
CA GLY A 51 -10.50 10.73 9.69
C GLY A 51 -10.00 10.07 10.98
N TRP A 52 -10.88 9.76 11.94
CA TRP A 52 -10.49 9.16 13.21
C TRP A 52 -10.00 7.70 13.05
N LEU A 53 -10.64 6.91 12.18
CA LEU A 53 -10.25 5.52 11.93
C LEU A 53 -8.91 5.45 11.19
N SER A 54 -8.67 6.38 10.26
CA SER A 54 -7.36 6.52 9.60
C SER A 54 -6.25 6.84 10.61
N TRP A 55 -6.51 7.75 11.54
CA TRP A 55 -5.56 8.09 12.60
C TRP A 55 -5.28 6.87 13.51
N VAL A 56 -6.32 6.17 13.97
CA VAL A 56 -6.16 4.97 14.82
C VAL A 56 -5.40 3.87 14.09
N SER A 57 -5.70 3.60 12.82
CA SER A 57 -5.00 2.57 12.06
C SER A 57 -3.52 2.90 11.86
N GLN A 58 -3.18 4.16 11.59
CA GLN A 58 -1.79 4.61 11.48
C GLN A 58 -1.05 4.48 12.82
N ALA A 59 -1.69 4.85 13.92
CA ALA A 59 -1.13 4.71 15.25
C ALA A 59 -0.86 3.25 15.63
N LEU A 60 -1.79 2.33 15.29
CA LEU A 60 -1.61 0.89 15.51
C LEU A 60 -0.45 0.33 14.67
N VAL A 61 -0.35 0.70 13.40
CA VAL A 61 0.78 0.28 12.56
C VAL A 61 2.10 0.81 13.12
N ALA A 62 2.15 2.09 13.51
CA ALA A 62 3.34 2.67 14.13
C ALA A 62 3.72 1.92 15.42
N TYR A 63 2.75 1.60 16.27
CA TYR A 63 2.99 0.83 17.49
C TYR A 63 3.58 -0.56 17.21
N VAL A 64 3.03 -1.29 16.23
CA VAL A 64 3.54 -2.62 15.84
C VAL A 64 4.98 -2.53 15.33
N LEU A 65 5.29 -1.51 14.52
CA LEU A 65 6.63 -1.29 13.99
C LEU A 65 7.63 -0.96 15.11
N VAL A 66 7.27 -0.05 16.01
CA VAL A 66 8.13 0.30 17.15
C VAL A 66 8.36 -0.89 18.07
N ARG A 67 7.31 -1.68 18.34
CA ARG A 67 7.43 -2.88 19.18
C ARG A 67 8.35 -3.95 18.57
N GLY A 68 8.38 -4.04 17.24
CA GLY A 68 9.25 -4.97 16.50
C GLY A 68 10.68 -4.48 16.32
N SER A 69 11.01 -3.25 16.75
CA SER A 69 12.33 -2.65 16.59
C SER A 69 13.18 -2.89 17.83
N ASP A 70 14.38 -3.46 17.66
CA ASP A 70 15.34 -3.60 18.73
C ASP A 70 16.08 -2.29 19.01
N PHE A 71 16.43 -2.07 20.27
CA PHE A 71 17.16 -0.88 20.70
C PHE A 71 18.55 -0.76 20.04
N SER A 72 19.20 -1.88 19.78
CA SER A 72 20.46 -1.96 19.02
C SER A 72 20.32 -1.43 17.60
N SER A 73 19.19 -1.71 16.94
CA SER A 73 18.90 -1.22 15.59
C SER A 73 18.72 0.29 15.55
N ILE A 74 18.16 0.88 16.59
CA ILE A 74 17.99 2.34 16.71
C ILE A 74 19.36 3.05 16.81
N ALA A 75 20.32 2.47 17.51
CA ALA A 75 21.67 3.01 17.63
C ALA A 75 22.43 3.01 16.29
N GLU A 76 22.06 2.14 15.37
CA GLU A 76 22.67 2.04 14.02
C GLU A 76 22.04 2.98 12.98
N ILE A 77 20.92 3.63 13.29
CA ILE A 77 20.21 4.54 12.36
C ILE A 77 21.14 5.58 11.76
N PRO A 78 22.02 6.28 12.52
CA PRO A 78 22.90 7.30 11.94
C PRO A 78 23.84 6.73 10.86
N ARG A 79 24.23 5.47 10.97
CA ARG A 79 25.10 4.78 10.02
C ARG A 79 24.41 4.52 8.69
N TYR A 80 23.13 4.15 8.74
CA TYR A 80 22.34 3.82 7.54
C TYR A 80 21.61 5.02 6.93
N LEU A 81 21.49 6.13 7.67
CA LEU A 81 20.77 7.32 7.24
C LEU A 81 21.23 7.88 5.87
N PRO A 82 22.54 8.02 5.58
CA PRO A 82 23.00 8.50 4.29
C PRO A 82 22.59 7.58 3.14
N ALA A 83 22.69 6.25 3.34
CA ALA A 83 22.30 5.27 2.35
C ALA A 83 20.78 5.28 2.13
N ALA A 84 19.99 5.44 3.19
CA ALA A 84 18.53 5.55 3.09
C ALA A 84 18.09 6.80 2.33
N ILE A 85 18.77 7.92 2.55
CA ILE A 85 18.53 9.17 1.81
C ILE A 85 18.88 8.98 0.33
N ALA A 86 20.07 8.44 0.02
CA ALA A 86 20.49 8.18 -1.35
C ALA A 86 19.52 7.23 -2.07
N TYR A 87 19.07 6.16 -1.39
CA TYR A 87 18.05 5.26 -1.90
C TYR A 87 16.73 5.99 -2.20
N SER A 88 16.26 6.83 -1.29
CA SER A 88 15.01 7.57 -1.46
C SER A 88 15.06 8.52 -2.66
N PHE A 89 16.17 9.22 -2.86
CA PHE A 89 16.36 10.08 -4.04
C PHE A 89 16.44 9.26 -5.34
N SER A 90 17.16 8.14 -5.33
CA SER A 90 17.24 7.25 -6.49
C SER A 90 15.87 6.68 -6.86
N LEU A 91 15.10 6.29 -5.86
CA LEU A 91 13.74 5.80 -6.03
C LEU A 91 12.81 6.88 -6.61
N LEU A 92 12.93 8.13 -6.14
CA LEU A 92 12.17 9.25 -6.66
C LEU A 92 12.47 9.51 -8.14
N ILE A 93 13.76 9.54 -8.53
CA ILE A 93 14.17 9.71 -9.92
C ILE A 93 13.63 8.58 -10.80
N PHE A 94 13.76 7.34 -10.34
CA PHE A 94 13.22 6.18 -11.04
C PHE A 94 11.70 6.26 -11.21
N THR A 95 10.99 6.68 -10.16
CA THR A 95 9.54 6.88 -10.18
C THR A 95 9.11 7.95 -11.17
N LEU A 96 9.83 9.07 -11.26
CA LEU A 96 9.56 10.11 -12.25
C LEU A 96 9.72 9.58 -13.69
N GLY A 97 10.76 8.76 -13.92
CA GLY A 97 10.95 8.09 -15.20
C GLY A 97 9.79 7.14 -15.55
N LEU A 98 9.38 6.31 -14.59
CA LEU A 98 8.22 5.43 -14.75
C LEU A 98 6.93 6.22 -14.98
N ALA A 99 6.70 7.29 -14.24
CA ALA A 99 5.53 8.15 -14.42
C ALA A 99 5.45 8.70 -15.83
N TRP A 100 6.58 9.16 -16.38
CA TRP A 100 6.64 9.63 -17.76
C TRP A 100 6.32 8.52 -18.77
N VAL A 101 6.88 7.32 -18.58
CA VAL A 101 6.63 6.16 -19.45
C VAL A 101 5.15 5.76 -19.41
N PHE A 102 4.57 5.59 -18.21
CA PHE A 102 3.17 5.17 -18.05
C PHE A 102 2.18 6.24 -18.50
N SER A 103 2.50 7.53 -18.31
CA SER A 103 1.71 8.63 -18.87
C SER A 103 1.56 8.49 -20.40
N ARG A 104 2.63 8.12 -21.09
CA ARG A 104 2.62 7.92 -22.54
C ARG A 104 1.93 6.62 -22.97
N LEU A 105 2.24 5.51 -22.29
CA LEU A 105 1.72 4.19 -22.64
C LEU A 105 0.22 4.05 -22.37
N CYS A 106 -0.23 4.52 -21.20
CA CYS A 106 -1.63 4.38 -20.77
C CYS A 106 -2.48 5.61 -21.12
N LYS A 107 -1.89 6.64 -21.75
CA LYS A 107 -2.55 7.91 -22.08
C LYS A 107 -3.22 8.57 -20.88
N MET A 108 -2.57 8.45 -19.71
CA MET A 108 -2.98 9.10 -18.47
C MET A 108 -2.29 10.47 -18.33
N ASP A 109 -2.88 11.37 -17.55
CA ASP A 109 -2.19 12.59 -17.17
C ASP A 109 -0.96 12.28 -16.31
N PHE A 110 0.05 13.15 -16.38
CA PHE A 110 1.33 12.92 -15.71
C PHE A 110 1.19 12.84 -14.19
N LEU A 111 0.30 13.64 -13.59
CA LEU A 111 0.05 13.64 -12.14
C LEU A 111 -0.53 12.29 -11.68
N THR A 112 -1.56 11.78 -12.36
CA THR A 112 -2.11 10.45 -12.06
C THR A 112 -1.04 9.36 -12.22
N SER A 113 -0.22 9.41 -13.28
CA SER A 113 0.89 8.47 -13.48
C SER A 113 1.93 8.58 -12.38
N LEU A 114 2.25 9.78 -11.91
CA LEU A 114 3.20 10.02 -10.84
C LEU A 114 2.71 9.41 -9.52
N PHE A 115 1.46 9.67 -9.15
CA PHE A 115 0.88 9.09 -7.93
C PHE A 115 0.66 7.57 -8.03
N ALA A 116 0.35 7.04 -9.21
CA ALA A 116 0.24 5.61 -9.46
C ALA A 116 1.59 4.89 -9.28
N THR A 117 2.69 5.48 -9.73
CA THR A 117 4.02 4.87 -9.68
C THR A 117 4.78 5.16 -8.39
N THR A 118 4.44 6.22 -7.67
CA THR A 118 5.13 6.61 -6.43
C THR A 118 4.97 5.54 -5.35
N PRO A 119 6.08 5.00 -4.82
CA PRO A 119 6.04 4.10 -3.68
C PRO A 119 5.73 4.89 -2.41
N GLY A 120 4.53 4.74 -1.88
CA GLY A 120 4.10 5.39 -0.63
C GLY A 120 2.89 4.71 -0.03
N GLY A 121 2.50 5.14 1.18
CA GLY A 121 1.33 4.62 1.88
C GLY A 121 0.04 4.90 1.11
N LEU A 122 -0.81 3.89 0.96
CA LEU A 122 -2.10 3.97 0.25
C LEU A 122 -2.96 5.16 0.67
N THR A 123 -2.96 5.51 1.96
CA THR A 123 -3.80 6.57 2.52
C THR A 123 -3.25 7.96 2.26
N GLY A 124 -1.95 8.19 2.47
CA GLY A 124 -1.35 9.52 2.31
C GLY A 124 -1.34 9.97 0.85
N ILE A 125 -0.91 9.10 -0.04
CA ILE A 125 -0.82 9.38 -1.48
C ILE A 125 -2.20 9.57 -2.10
N ALA A 126 -3.19 8.77 -1.72
CA ALA A 126 -4.54 8.90 -2.27
C ALA A 126 -5.20 10.23 -1.88
N ILE A 127 -4.99 10.71 -0.66
CA ILE A 127 -5.51 12.01 -0.22
C ILE A 127 -4.88 13.16 -1.02
N VAL A 128 -3.54 13.15 -1.12
CA VAL A 128 -2.81 14.18 -1.86
C VAL A 128 -3.16 14.14 -3.36
N ALA A 129 -3.36 12.95 -3.93
CA ALA A 129 -3.78 12.80 -5.33
C ALA A 129 -5.12 13.48 -5.61
N VAL A 130 -6.08 13.32 -4.71
CA VAL A 130 -7.39 13.99 -4.81
C VAL A 130 -7.24 15.51 -4.72
N ASP A 131 -6.44 16.00 -3.78
CA ASP A 131 -6.23 17.45 -3.56
C ASP A 131 -5.59 18.14 -4.77
N ILE A 132 -4.78 17.43 -5.54
CA ILE A 132 -4.05 17.95 -6.72
C ILE A 132 -4.79 17.65 -8.04
N GLY A 133 -5.91 16.93 -7.99
CA GLY A 133 -6.73 16.62 -9.17
C GLY A 133 -6.25 15.42 -9.99
N ALA A 134 -5.41 14.54 -9.41
CA ALA A 134 -5.08 13.23 -9.99
C ALA A 134 -6.23 12.24 -9.79
N ASP A 135 -6.34 11.22 -10.65
CA ASP A 135 -7.35 10.18 -10.47
C ASP A 135 -6.95 9.20 -9.35
N PRO A 136 -7.66 9.23 -8.21
CA PRO A 136 -7.34 8.38 -7.08
C PRO A 136 -7.60 6.90 -7.39
N THR A 137 -8.56 6.59 -8.27
CA THR A 137 -8.94 5.22 -8.59
C THR A 137 -7.80 4.49 -9.29
N ILE A 138 -7.20 5.13 -10.28
CA ILE A 138 -6.05 4.59 -11.01
C ILE A 138 -4.84 4.46 -10.08
N SER A 139 -4.57 5.48 -9.28
CA SER A 139 -3.45 5.46 -8.32
C SER A 139 -3.59 4.32 -7.31
N ILE A 140 -4.80 4.09 -6.79
CA ILE A 140 -5.09 2.99 -5.87
C ILE A 140 -4.91 1.64 -6.56
N LEU A 141 -5.40 1.48 -7.80
CA LEU A 141 -5.26 0.23 -8.57
C LEU A 141 -3.78 -0.17 -8.74
N PHE A 142 -2.93 0.76 -9.19
CA PHE A 142 -1.50 0.50 -9.34
C PHE A 142 -0.83 0.13 -8.02
N ASN A 143 -1.18 0.83 -6.95
CA ASN A 143 -0.66 0.54 -5.61
C ASN A 143 -1.05 -0.86 -5.13
N ILE A 144 -2.30 -1.28 -5.35
CA ILE A 144 -2.78 -2.62 -4.97
C ILE A 144 -2.05 -3.69 -5.79
N CYS A 145 -1.98 -3.55 -7.11
CA CYS A 145 -1.25 -4.48 -7.97
C CYS A 145 0.22 -4.63 -7.53
N ARG A 146 0.87 -3.52 -7.18
CA ARG A 146 2.23 -3.52 -6.67
C ARG A 146 2.34 -4.27 -5.35
N ILE A 147 1.47 -4.00 -4.39
CA ILE A 147 1.48 -4.67 -3.07
C ILE A 147 1.30 -6.17 -3.25
N VAL A 148 0.31 -6.60 -4.03
CA VAL A 148 0.06 -8.02 -4.30
C VAL A 148 1.26 -8.67 -4.96
N THR A 149 1.85 -8.00 -5.97
CA THR A 149 3.04 -8.52 -6.66
C THR A 149 4.23 -8.69 -5.70
N ILE A 150 4.51 -7.68 -4.88
CA ILE A 150 5.61 -7.74 -3.91
C ILE A 150 5.37 -8.87 -2.89
N LEU A 151 4.15 -8.99 -2.37
CA LEU A 151 3.81 -10.01 -1.38
C LEU A 151 3.89 -11.44 -1.91
N ILE A 152 3.75 -11.64 -3.21
CA ILE A 152 3.92 -12.94 -3.87
C ILE A 152 5.39 -13.17 -4.23
N VAL A 153 6.01 -12.21 -4.89
CA VAL A 153 7.33 -12.38 -5.51
C VAL A 153 8.46 -12.40 -4.48
N VAL A 154 8.41 -11.51 -3.48
CA VAL A 154 9.50 -11.39 -2.49
C VAL A 154 9.69 -12.68 -1.68
N PRO A 155 8.64 -13.34 -1.14
CA PRO A 155 8.82 -14.61 -0.45
C PRO A 155 9.36 -15.72 -1.35
N ILE A 156 8.99 -15.75 -2.63
CA ILE A 156 9.50 -16.73 -3.59
C ILE A 156 11.00 -16.52 -3.79
N ILE A 157 11.42 -15.27 -4.03
CA ILE A 157 12.84 -14.94 -4.18
C ILE A 157 13.61 -15.27 -2.90
N ALA A 158 13.07 -14.89 -1.73
CA ALA A 158 13.69 -15.18 -0.44
C ALA A 158 13.90 -16.69 -0.23
N ASN A 159 12.88 -17.51 -0.56
CA ASN A 159 13.00 -18.96 -0.47
C ASN A 159 14.05 -19.55 -1.44
N ILE A 160 14.22 -18.96 -2.60
CA ILE A 160 15.25 -19.37 -3.56
C ILE A 160 16.64 -19.05 -3.01
N ILE A 161 16.83 -17.85 -2.48
CA ILE A 161 18.13 -17.39 -1.95
C ILE A 161 18.55 -18.18 -0.69
N VAL A 162 17.62 -18.50 0.20
CA VAL A 162 17.91 -19.25 1.44
C VAL A 162 18.23 -20.72 1.17
N LYS A 163 17.82 -21.27 0.02
CA LYS A 163 18.15 -22.65 -0.37
C LYS A 163 19.53 -22.82 -1.01
N TYR A 164 20.20 -21.72 -1.32
CA TYR A 164 21.60 -21.69 -1.78
C TYR A 164 22.52 -21.20 -0.66
#